data_417ac376a7f5a0b4e694316a5016005d
#
_entry.id   417ac376a7f5a0b4e694316a5016005d
#
_cell.length_a   1.000
_cell.length_b   1.000
_cell.length_c   1.000
_cell.angle_alpha   90.00
_cell.angle_beta   90.00
_cell.angle_gamma   90.00
#
_symmetry.space_group_name_H-M   'P 1'
#
loop_
_entity.id
_entity.type
_entity.pdbx_description
1 polymer ?
#
loop_
_entity_poly.entity_id
_entity_poly.type
_entity_poly.pdbx_seq_one_letter_code
_entity_poly.pdbx_strand_id
1 'polypeptide(L)'
;NQNEKAQEEMFQAVYFYEQDSIEFALNGDGINPGFLQIVEEYPRTDAANLANFYIGSIYLSERNFTDAINYLEDFSADDFLVQSKAYALLGDAYLETGNLDKAISNYKKAASSEENKYFTPKYLFKLAVAYEEAGKTQEAISTYGEIEEKYFESYEYAAARKHKARLEGLAAK
;
A
#
# COMPACT_ATOMS: atom_id res chain seq x y z
N ASN A 1 -1.60 -0.97 31.73
CA ASN A 1 -1.12 0.04 30.76
C ASN A 1 -2.10 0.07 29.59
N GLN A 2 -2.41 1.29 29.04
CA GLN A 2 -3.37 1.41 27.93
C GLN A 2 -2.91 0.65 26.67
N ASN A 3 -1.61 0.62 26.43
CA ASN A 3 -1.05 -0.08 25.26
C ASN A 3 -1.26 -1.61 25.36
N GLU A 4 -1.02 -2.20 26.52
CA GLU A 4 -1.25 -3.63 26.75
C GLU A 4 -2.74 -3.97 26.58
N LYS A 5 -3.61 -3.16 27.18
CA LYS A 5 -5.06 -3.37 27.06
C LYS A 5 -5.53 -3.26 25.62
N ALA A 6 -5.09 -2.26 24.88
CA ALA A 6 -5.43 -2.09 23.46
C ALA A 6 -4.96 -3.28 22.60
N GLN A 7 -3.76 -3.82 22.89
CA GLN A 7 -3.25 -5.01 22.19
C GLN A 7 -4.08 -6.26 22.49
N GLU A 8 -4.44 -6.47 23.76
CA GLU A 8 -5.30 -7.61 24.15
C GLU A 8 -6.67 -7.53 23.46
N GLU A 9 -7.29 -6.36 23.47
CA GLU A 9 -8.61 -6.16 22.86
C GLU A 9 -8.56 -6.25 21.32
N MET A 10 -7.48 -5.83 20.67
CA MET A 10 -7.32 -5.92 19.23
C MET A 10 -7.13 -7.36 18.71
N PHE A 11 -6.71 -8.28 19.59
CA PHE A 11 -6.40 -9.66 19.18
C PHE A 11 -7.54 -10.33 18.42
N GLN A 12 -8.78 -10.17 18.88
CA GLN A 12 -9.92 -10.78 18.24
C GLN A 12 -10.23 -10.16 16.87
N ALA A 13 -10.03 -8.85 16.71
CA ALA A 13 -10.19 -8.18 15.41
C ALA A 13 -9.17 -8.69 14.37
N VAL A 14 -7.92 -8.90 14.78
CA VAL A 14 -6.88 -9.51 13.92
C VAL A 14 -7.28 -10.94 13.54
N TYR A 15 -7.76 -11.73 14.49
CA TYR A 15 -8.22 -13.09 14.21
C TYR A 15 -9.37 -13.10 13.19
N PHE A 16 -10.36 -12.22 13.33
CA PHE A 16 -11.44 -12.07 12.34
C PHE A 16 -10.92 -11.68 10.96
N TYR A 17 -9.96 -10.78 10.91
CA TYR A 17 -9.33 -10.37 9.65
C TYR A 17 -8.62 -11.54 8.95
N GLU A 18 -7.87 -12.35 9.69
CA GLU A 18 -7.19 -13.54 9.18
C GLU A 18 -8.15 -14.64 8.72
N GLN A 19 -9.37 -14.68 9.27
CA GLN A 19 -10.44 -15.59 8.87
C GLN A 19 -11.35 -15.02 7.76
N ASP A 20 -10.96 -13.90 7.15
CA ASP A 20 -11.75 -13.20 6.14
C ASP A 20 -13.14 -12.73 6.63
N SER A 21 -13.30 -12.62 7.95
CA SER A 21 -14.50 -12.08 8.60
C SER A 21 -14.39 -10.56 8.73
N ILE A 22 -14.34 -9.88 7.59
CA ILE A 22 -13.96 -8.46 7.49
C ILE A 22 -14.92 -7.55 8.27
N GLU A 23 -16.22 -7.80 8.23
CA GLU A 23 -17.22 -7.02 8.97
C GLU A 23 -16.96 -7.06 10.49
N PHE A 24 -16.68 -8.23 11.04
CA PHE A 24 -16.35 -8.36 12.47
C PHE A 24 -14.97 -7.81 12.80
N ALA A 25 -14.01 -7.94 11.90
CA ALA A 25 -12.72 -7.33 12.08
C ALA A 25 -12.82 -5.79 12.19
N LEU A 26 -13.62 -5.18 11.33
CA LEU A 26 -13.80 -3.74 11.26
C LEU A 26 -14.65 -3.20 12.43
N ASN A 27 -15.82 -3.81 12.66
CA ASN A 27 -16.87 -3.26 13.55
C ASN A 27 -17.02 -4.01 14.89
N GLY A 28 -16.32 -5.15 15.06
CA GLY A 28 -16.50 -6.03 16.22
C GLY A 28 -17.72 -6.95 16.10
N ASP A 29 -17.84 -7.90 17.02
CA ASP A 29 -18.90 -8.92 17.05
C ASP A 29 -19.99 -8.64 18.10
N GLY A 30 -19.93 -7.48 18.75
CA GLY A 30 -20.81 -7.07 19.84
C GLY A 30 -20.30 -7.47 21.24
N ILE A 31 -19.26 -8.30 21.33
CA ILE A 31 -18.57 -8.68 22.57
C ILE A 31 -17.12 -8.16 22.52
N ASN A 32 -16.44 -8.37 21.40
CA ASN A 32 -15.08 -7.94 21.19
C ASN A 32 -15.05 -6.71 20.26
N PRO A 33 -14.20 -5.71 20.53
CA PRO A 33 -14.11 -4.53 19.67
C PRO A 33 -13.52 -4.87 18.31
N GLY A 34 -13.96 -4.15 17.27
CA GLY A 34 -13.32 -4.14 15.97
C GLY A 34 -12.22 -3.07 15.88
N PHE A 35 -11.50 -3.04 14.76
CA PHE A 35 -10.41 -2.08 14.56
C PHE A 35 -10.84 -0.62 14.74
N LEU A 36 -12.05 -0.23 14.29
CA LEU A 36 -12.57 1.12 14.44
C LEU A 36 -12.69 1.53 15.90
N GLN A 37 -13.20 0.64 16.76
CA GLN A 37 -13.31 0.89 18.20
C GLN A 37 -11.93 1.00 18.86
N ILE A 38 -10.95 0.18 18.44
CA ILE A 38 -9.57 0.26 18.96
C ILE A 38 -8.96 1.64 18.67
N VAL A 39 -9.14 2.18 17.46
CA VAL A 39 -8.63 3.52 17.11
C VAL A 39 -9.33 4.60 17.93
N GLU A 40 -10.64 4.50 18.15
CA GLU A 40 -11.43 5.47 18.90
C GLU A 40 -11.11 5.46 20.41
N GLU A 41 -11.01 4.28 21.00
CA GLU A 41 -10.85 4.14 22.46
C GLU A 41 -9.39 4.26 22.92
N TYR A 42 -8.43 3.90 22.04
CA TYR A 42 -7.01 3.87 22.38
C TYR A 42 -6.12 4.69 21.42
N PRO A 43 -6.46 5.97 21.09
CA PRO A 43 -5.89 6.73 19.97
C PRO A 43 -4.44 6.99 20.23
N ARG A 44 -3.52 6.63 20.58
CA ARG A 44 -2.07 6.88 20.76
C ARG A 44 -1.32 5.62 21.19
N THR A 45 -1.92 4.48 20.93
CA THR A 45 -1.30 3.19 21.22
C THR A 45 -0.74 2.56 19.94
N ASP A 46 0.19 1.64 20.11
CA ASP A 46 0.72 0.86 18.97
C ASP A 46 -0.39 0.03 18.31
N ALA A 47 -1.36 -0.43 19.11
CA ALA A 47 -2.52 -1.15 18.61
C ALA A 47 -3.38 -0.27 17.70
N ALA A 48 -3.69 0.98 18.10
CA ALA A 48 -4.43 1.90 17.25
C ALA A 48 -3.67 2.26 15.98
N ASN A 49 -2.36 2.48 16.08
CA ASN A 49 -1.51 2.71 14.91
C ASN A 49 -1.58 1.52 13.93
N LEU A 50 -1.46 0.28 14.43
CA LEU A 50 -1.57 -0.91 13.59
C LEU A 50 -3.00 -1.11 13.06
N ALA A 51 -4.03 -0.79 13.86
CA ALA A 51 -5.42 -0.84 13.42
C ALA A 51 -5.68 0.11 12.23
N ASN A 52 -5.04 1.29 12.18
CA ASN A 52 -5.12 2.18 11.02
C ASN A 52 -4.66 1.51 9.73
N PHE A 53 -3.60 0.70 9.78
CA PHE A 53 -3.15 -0.07 8.62
C PHE A 53 -4.18 -1.11 8.16
N TYR A 54 -4.78 -1.86 9.09
CA TYR A 54 -5.82 -2.83 8.77
C TYR A 54 -7.07 -2.17 8.21
N ILE A 55 -7.56 -1.11 8.84
CA ILE A 55 -8.74 -0.35 8.38
C ILE A 55 -8.50 0.21 6.98
N GLY A 56 -7.36 0.84 6.77
CA GLY A 56 -7.00 1.38 5.46
C GLY A 56 -6.91 0.32 4.38
N SER A 57 -6.36 -0.86 4.70
CA SER A 57 -6.31 -2.01 3.79
C SER A 57 -7.71 -2.56 3.46
N ILE A 58 -8.59 -2.63 4.45
CA ILE A 58 -9.99 -3.05 4.28
C ILE A 58 -10.72 -2.06 3.37
N TYR A 59 -10.71 -0.78 3.69
CA TYR A 59 -11.38 0.25 2.89
C TYR A 59 -10.86 0.33 1.45
N LEU A 60 -9.55 0.11 1.25
CA LEU A 60 -8.99 0.04 -0.10
C LEU A 60 -9.59 -1.14 -0.89
N SER A 61 -9.72 -2.32 -0.26
CA SER A 61 -10.31 -3.51 -0.89
C SER A 61 -11.80 -3.33 -1.20
N GLU A 62 -12.51 -2.57 -0.37
CA GLU A 62 -13.91 -2.19 -0.56
C GLU A 62 -14.11 -1.01 -1.53
N ARG A 63 -13.02 -0.48 -2.11
CA ARG A 63 -13.00 0.69 -2.99
C ARG A 63 -13.46 1.99 -2.32
N ASN A 64 -13.41 2.06 -1.01
CA ASN A 64 -13.60 3.28 -0.24
C ASN A 64 -12.25 4.01 -0.11
N PHE A 65 -11.80 4.61 -1.21
CA PHE A 65 -10.45 5.14 -1.33
C PHE A 65 -10.18 6.35 -0.43
N THR A 66 -11.19 7.18 -0.19
CA THR A 66 -11.06 8.37 0.67
C THR A 66 -10.77 7.98 2.11
N ASP A 67 -11.54 7.05 2.67
CA ASP A 67 -11.31 6.59 4.04
C ASP A 67 -10.03 5.74 4.12
N ALA A 68 -9.73 4.94 3.10
CA ALA A 68 -8.46 4.22 3.02
C ALA A 68 -7.25 5.16 3.13
N ILE A 69 -7.26 6.28 2.41
CA ILE A 69 -6.21 7.29 2.48
C ILE A 69 -6.09 7.85 3.90
N ASN A 70 -7.20 8.25 4.52
CA ASN A 70 -7.19 8.86 5.85
C ASN A 70 -6.52 7.93 6.88
N TYR A 71 -6.94 6.66 6.93
CA TYR A 71 -6.37 5.71 7.89
C TYR A 71 -4.92 5.33 7.57
N LEU A 72 -4.56 5.16 6.29
CA LEU A 72 -3.18 4.84 5.91
C LEU A 72 -2.21 6.01 6.12
N GLU A 73 -2.66 7.26 6.00
CA GLU A 73 -1.84 8.44 6.32
C GLU A 73 -1.55 8.55 7.82
N ASP A 74 -2.45 8.05 8.68
CA ASP A 74 -2.27 8.02 10.14
C ASP A 74 -1.39 6.85 10.62
N PHE A 75 -1.02 5.92 9.72
CA PHE A 75 -0.15 4.79 10.04
C PHE A 75 1.33 5.11 9.83
N SER A 76 2.16 4.63 10.76
CA SER A 76 3.62 4.63 10.58
C SER A 76 4.25 3.39 11.23
N ALA A 77 5.33 2.89 10.64
CA ALA A 77 6.09 1.76 11.17
C ALA A 77 7.59 2.01 11.05
N ASP A 78 8.34 1.52 12.04
CA ASP A 78 9.81 1.49 11.98
C ASP A 78 10.31 0.33 11.10
N ASP A 79 9.51 -0.71 10.92
CA ASP A 79 9.79 -1.80 9.98
C ASP A 79 9.62 -1.31 8.53
N PHE A 80 10.72 -1.33 7.78
CA PHE A 80 10.77 -0.81 6.40
C PHE A 80 9.86 -1.58 5.44
N LEU A 81 9.69 -2.89 5.62
CA LEU A 81 8.83 -3.69 4.74
C LEU A 81 7.36 -3.34 4.95
N VAL A 82 6.95 -3.19 6.20
CA VAL A 82 5.57 -2.80 6.54
C VAL A 82 5.31 -1.36 6.11
N GLN A 83 6.24 -0.45 6.36
CA GLN A 83 6.11 0.95 5.93
C GLN A 83 6.07 1.08 4.40
N SER A 84 6.90 0.33 3.67
CA SER A 84 6.86 0.31 2.20
C SER A 84 5.53 -0.21 1.66
N LYS A 85 4.97 -1.22 2.31
CA LYS A 85 3.64 -1.72 1.96
C LYS A 85 2.56 -0.66 2.18
N ALA A 86 2.60 0.08 3.28
CA ALA A 86 1.66 1.18 3.56
C ALA A 86 1.77 2.28 2.49
N TYR A 87 2.97 2.67 2.10
CA TYR A 87 3.17 3.61 0.99
C TYR A 87 2.62 3.08 -0.34
N ALA A 88 2.80 1.79 -0.64
CA ALA A 88 2.25 1.21 -1.86
C ALA A 88 0.71 1.22 -1.86
N LEU A 89 0.07 0.92 -0.73
CA LEU A 89 -1.39 0.99 -0.57
C LEU A 89 -1.91 2.43 -0.69
N LEU A 90 -1.20 3.41 -0.12
CA LEU A 90 -1.50 4.83 -0.34
C LEU A 90 -1.38 5.21 -1.82
N GLY A 91 -0.33 4.74 -2.49
CA GLY A 91 -0.16 4.92 -3.93
C GLY A 91 -1.34 4.37 -4.72
N ASP A 92 -1.81 3.16 -4.38
CA ASP A 92 -2.98 2.53 -5.00
C ASP A 92 -4.24 3.39 -4.81
N ALA A 93 -4.52 3.85 -3.58
CA ALA A 93 -5.67 4.67 -3.28
C ALA A 93 -5.64 6.04 -3.99
N TYR A 94 -4.47 6.68 -4.03
CA TYR A 94 -4.31 7.95 -4.75
C TYR A 94 -4.41 7.79 -6.26
N LEU A 95 -3.93 6.67 -6.83
CA LEU A 95 -4.08 6.37 -8.25
C LEU A 95 -5.57 6.25 -8.62
N GLU A 96 -6.34 5.50 -7.83
CA GLU A 96 -7.77 5.30 -8.04
C GLU A 96 -8.59 6.60 -7.90
N THR A 97 -8.14 7.53 -7.06
CA THR A 97 -8.78 8.86 -6.91
C THR A 97 -8.28 9.89 -7.93
N GLY A 98 -7.36 9.50 -8.82
CA GLY A 98 -6.80 10.37 -9.86
C GLY A 98 -5.75 11.36 -9.36
N ASN A 99 -5.30 11.27 -8.12
CA ASN A 99 -4.21 12.09 -7.60
C ASN A 99 -2.85 11.49 -7.96
N LEU A 100 -2.47 11.65 -9.22
CA LEU A 100 -1.29 11.01 -9.80
C LEU A 100 0.02 11.46 -9.14
N ASP A 101 0.14 12.72 -8.73
CA ASP A 101 1.35 13.21 -8.07
C ASP A 101 1.58 12.55 -6.72
N LYS A 102 0.52 12.40 -5.92
CA LYS A 102 0.60 11.68 -4.64
C LYS A 102 0.80 10.18 -4.84
N ALA A 103 0.17 9.56 -5.85
CA ALA A 103 0.40 8.17 -6.20
C ALA A 103 1.88 7.92 -6.54
N ILE A 104 2.46 8.70 -7.43
CA ILE A 104 3.88 8.63 -7.81
C ILE A 104 4.79 8.83 -6.59
N SER A 105 4.51 9.84 -5.77
CA SER A 105 5.32 10.10 -4.56
C SER A 105 5.32 8.91 -3.60
N ASN A 106 4.15 8.31 -3.36
CA ASN A 106 4.04 7.16 -2.45
C ASN A 106 4.69 5.90 -3.02
N TYR A 107 4.52 5.61 -4.31
CA TYR A 107 5.21 4.47 -4.95
C TYR A 107 6.74 4.64 -4.96
N LYS A 108 7.25 5.86 -5.15
CA LYS A 108 8.68 6.14 -4.98
C LYS A 108 9.17 5.81 -3.59
N LYS A 109 8.46 6.24 -2.55
CA LYS A 109 8.79 5.91 -1.15
C LYS A 109 8.78 4.40 -0.94
N ALA A 110 7.77 3.70 -1.44
CA ALA A 110 7.67 2.24 -1.34
C ALA A 110 8.86 1.53 -1.99
N ALA A 111 9.27 1.96 -3.19
CA ALA A 111 10.36 1.34 -3.95
C ALA A 111 11.75 1.62 -3.36
N SER A 112 11.94 2.76 -2.68
CA SER A 112 13.25 3.24 -2.20
C SER A 112 13.50 3.06 -0.71
N SER A 113 12.52 2.63 0.10
CA SER A 113 12.68 2.50 1.55
C SER A 113 13.70 1.44 1.93
N GLU A 114 13.62 0.27 1.34
CA GLU A 114 14.60 -0.80 1.46
C GLU A 114 14.55 -1.67 0.20
N GLU A 115 15.54 -1.50 -0.67
CA GLU A 115 15.59 -2.22 -1.93
C GLU A 115 15.79 -3.73 -1.68
N ASN A 116 14.91 -4.54 -2.26
CA ASN A 116 15.01 -6.00 -2.22
C ASN A 116 14.37 -6.63 -3.47
N LYS A 117 14.84 -7.83 -3.80
CA LYS A 117 14.42 -8.54 -5.02
C LYS A 117 12.97 -9.03 -5.03
N TYR A 118 12.28 -9.02 -3.90
CA TYR A 118 10.92 -9.56 -3.77
C TYR A 118 9.84 -8.48 -3.92
N PHE A 119 10.05 -7.30 -3.32
CA PHE A 119 9.04 -6.25 -3.27
C PHE A 119 9.36 -5.05 -4.14
N THR A 120 10.65 -4.68 -4.26
CA THR A 120 11.05 -3.50 -5.04
C THR A 120 10.58 -3.56 -6.49
N PRO A 121 10.74 -4.67 -7.26
CA PRO A 121 10.25 -4.72 -8.64
C PRO A 121 8.74 -4.50 -8.76
N LYS A 122 7.96 -4.99 -7.79
CA LYS A 122 6.52 -4.76 -7.74
C LYS A 122 6.17 -3.28 -7.54
N TYR A 123 6.87 -2.59 -6.64
CA TYR A 123 6.65 -1.16 -6.39
C TYR A 123 7.13 -0.30 -7.56
N LEU A 124 8.26 -0.66 -8.18
CA LEU A 124 8.73 -0.02 -9.41
C LEU A 124 7.73 -0.19 -10.57
N PHE A 125 7.13 -1.37 -10.71
CA PHE A 125 6.12 -1.59 -11.73
C PHE A 125 4.90 -0.69 -11.53
N LYS A 126 4.38 -0.59 -10.30
CA LYS A 126 3.29 0.33 -9.93
C LYS A 126 3.67 1.79 -10.20
N LEU A 127 4.89 2.18 -9.85
CA LEU A 127 5.42 3.52 -10.13
C LEU A 127 5.44 3.82 -11.65
N ALA A 128 5.92 2.88 -12.45
CA ALA A 128 5.98 3.04 -13.90
C ALA A 128 4.58 3.18 -14.50
N VAL A 129 3.60 2.39 -14.04
CA VAL A 129 2.20 2.53 -14.45
C VAL A 129 1.66 3.92 -14.08
N ALA A 130 1.92 4.41 -12.87
CA ALA A 130 1.50 5.74 -12.45
C ALA A 130 2.14 6.86 -13.31
N TYR A 131 3.40 6.69 -13.73
CA TYR A 131 4.04 7.59 -14.69
C TYR A 131 3.36 7.55 -16.06
N GLU A 132 2.97 6.37 -16.56
CA GLU A 132 2.21 6.26 -17.81
C GLU A 132 0.89 7.03 -17.72
N GLU A 133 0.11 6.82 -16.66
CA GLU A 133 -1.15 7.52 -16.40
C GLU A 133 -0.97 9.06 -16.32
N ALA A 134 0.16 9.51 -15.79
CA ALA A 134 0.52 10.92 -15.71
C ALA A 134 1.10 11.50 -17.02
N GLY A 135 1.22 10.71 -18.09
CA GLY A 135 1.84 11.12 -19.34
C GLY A 135 3.36 11.34 -19.25
N LYS A 136 4.00 10.87 -18.19
CA LYS A 136 5.45 10.97 -17.96
C LYS A 136 6.16 9.78 -18.61
N THR A 137 6.17 9.75 -19.94
CA THR A 137 6.59 8.59 -20.74
C THR A 137 8.06 8.23 -20.51
N GLN A 138 8.97 9.21 -20.41
CA GLN A 138 10.39 8.94 -20.22
C GLN A 138 10.70 8.35 -18.85
N GLU A 139 10.02 8.86 -17.81
CA GLU A 139 10.12 8.33 -16.46
C GLU A 139 9.57 6.89 -16.39
N ALA A 140 8.48 6.61 -17.08
CA ALA A 140 7.92 5.25 -17.18
C ALA A 140 8.93 4.30 -17.87
N ILE A 141 9.49 4.67 -19.01
CA ILE A 141 10.50 3.89 -19.74
C ILE A 141 11.71 3.61 -18.83
N SER A 142 12.22 4.64 -18.16
CA SER A 142 13.36 4.50 -17.25
C SER A 142 13.07 3.55 -16.09
N THR A 143 11.88 3.65 -15.50
CA THR A 143 11.48 2.81 -14.35
C THR A 143 11.27 1.35 -14.76
N TYR A 144 10.64 1.09 -15.92
CA TYR A 144 10.57 -0.28 -16.46
C TYR A 144 11.95 -0.83 -16.82
N GLY A 145 12.85 0.04 -17.32
CA GLY A 145 14.24 -0.31 -17.61
C GLY A 145 15.01 -0.75 -16.36
N GLU A 146 14.76 -0.11 -15.22
CA GLU A 146 15.37 -0.51 -13.94
C GLU A 146 14.94 -1.93 -13.52
N ILE A 147 13.68 -2.30 -13.73
CA ILE A 147 13.23 -3.68 -13.49
C ILE A 147 13.95 -4.66 -14.42
N GLU A 148 14.09 -4.31 -15.69
CA GLU A 148 14.77 -5.13 -16.70
C GLU A 148 16.24 -5.36 -16.35
N GLU A 149 16.94 -4.35 -15.85
CA GLU A 149 18.38 -4.40 -15.56
C GLU A 149 18.68 -5.08 -14.22
N LYS A 150 17.92 -4.75 -13.17
CA LYS A 150 18.24 -5.15 -11.79
C LYS A 150 17.42 -6.34 -11.28
N TYR A 151 16.24 -6.59 -11.83
CA TYR A 151 15.27 -7.56 -11.30
C TYR A 151 14.78 -8.56 -12.35
N PHE A 152 15.70 -9.09 -13.16
CA PHE A 152 15.38 -9.99 -14.28
C PHE A 152 14.75 -11.33 -13.85
N GLU A 153 14.84 -11.72 -12.57
CA GLU A 153 14.20 -12.91 -12.01
C GLU A 153 12.81 -12.63 -11.43
N SER A 154 12.36 -11.37 -11.40
CA SER A 154 11.06 -11.00 -10.82
C SER A 154 9.88 -11.37 -11.72
N TYR A 155 8.71 -11.49 -11.13
CA TYR A 155 7.46 -11.68 -11.88
C TYR A 155 7.13 -10.51 -12.81
N GLU A 156 7.58 -9.31 -12.45
CA GLU A 156 7.33 -8.06 -13.18
C GLU A 156 8.19 -7.91 -14.42
N TYR A 157 9.30 -8.66 -14.54
CA TYR A 157 10.29 -8.51 -15.60
C TYR A 157 9.71 -8.59 -17.01
N ALA A 158 8.94 -9.64 -17.32
CA ALA A 158 8.38 -9.84 -18.65
C ALA A 158 7.39 -8.73 -19.04
N ALA A 159 6.55 -8.31 -18.08
CA ALA A 159 5.60 -7.23 -18.27
C ALA A 159 6.33 -5.87 -18.44
N ALA A 160 7.33 -5.59 -17.63
CA ALA A 160 8.13 -4.37 -17.70
C ALA A 160 8.80 -4.21 -19.09
N ARG A 161 9.42 -5.27 -19.61
CA ARG A 161 10.00 -5.27 -20.98
C ARG A 161 8.96 -4.97 -22.05
N LYS A 162 7.79 -5.58 -21.95
CA LYS A 162 6.71 -5.38 -22.92
C LYS A 162 6.22 -3.93 -22.91
N HIS A 163 5.98 -3.37 -21.71
CA HIS A 163 5.54 -1.99 -21.54
C HIS A 163 6.59 -1.00 -22.05
N LYS A 164 7.87 -1.20 -21.66
CA LYS A 164 8.99 -0.38 -22.13
C LYS A 164 9.07 -0.35 -23.64
N ALA A 165 9.10 -1.51 -24.30
CA ALA A 165 9.19 -1.61 -25.76
C ALA A 165 8.00 -0.91 -26.46
N ARG A 166 6.80 -1.03 -25.90
CA ARG A 166 5.61 -0.34 -26.42
C ARG A 166 5.77 1.19 -26.34
N LEU A 167 6.22 1.70 -25.20
CA LEU A 167 6.42 3.14 -24.99
C LEU A 167 7.54 3.70 -25.88
N GLU A 168 8.65 2.98 -26.02
CA GLU A 168 9.76 3.35 -26.93
C GLU A 168 9.28 3.39 -28.39
N GLY A 169 8.47 2.43 -28.83
CA GLY A 169 7.89 2.41 -30.16
C GLY A 169 6.89 3.53 -30.43
N LEU A 170 6.18 4.03 -29.42
CA LEU A 170 5.31 5.19 -29.53
C LEU A 170 6.07 6.51 -29.55
N ALA A 171 7.13 6.63 -28.76
CA ALA A 171 7.98 7.83 -28.69
C ALA A 171 8.82 8.06 -29.96
N ALA A 172 9.03 7.01 -30.78
CA ALA A 172 9.80 7.08 -32.03
C ALA A 172 8.97 7.53 -33.26
N LYS A 173 7.67 7.72 -33.12
CA LYS A 173 6.74 8.19 -34.19
C LYS A 173 6.44 9.67 -34.07
#